data_82d0b04b0a18a41c61e689e68166382a
#
_entry.id   82d0b04b0a18a41c61e689e68166382a
#
_cell.length_a   1.000
_cell.length_b   1.000
_cell.length_c   1.000
_cell.angle_alpha   90.00
_cell.angle_beta   90.00
_cell.angle_gamma   90.00
#
_symmetry.space_group_name_H-M   'P 1'
#
loop_
_entity.id
_entity.type
_entity.pdbx_description
1 polymer ?
#
loop_
_entity_poly.entity_id
_entity_poly.type
_entity_poly.pdbx_seq_one_letter_code
_entity_poly.pdbx_strand_id
1 'polypeptide(L)'
;MEKLEYSIVDFYNAQKSNLKMLRRTLIKANLLTEDVTSLTSEKISAKKLIILIEDVFETSVTATNRQQNTVFARKAAAYILKNHTRLSLSEIAKFIGVKDHTTVIYNVKTASDLMFTEEWYRNKIAEIEDEIKNYNIFTKN
;
A
#
# COMPACT_ATOMS: atom_id res chain seq x y z
N MET A 1 23.94 -26.87 -21.23
CA MET A 1 23.10 -25.80 -21.78
C MET A 1 21.85 -25.57 -20.97
N GLU A 2 21.10 -26.61 -20.66
CA GLU A 2 19.92 -26.46 -19.81
C GLU A 2 20.25 -25.85 -18.44
N LYS A 3 21.35 -26.27 -17.83
CA LYS A 3 21.79 -25.72 -16.54
C LYS A 3 22.08 -24.23 -16.63
N LEU A 4 22.62 -23.76 -17.76
CA LEU A 4 22.95 -22.35 -17.91
C LEU A 4 21.68 -21.51 -18.08
N GLU A 5 20.73 -21.96 -18.91
CA GLU A 5 19.48 -21.26 -19.12
C GLU A 5 18.67 -21.23 -17.83
N TYR A 6 18.60 -22.37 -17.14
CA TYR A 6 17.92 -22.46 -15.87
C TYR A 6 18.54 -21.50 -14.84
N SER A 7 19.88 -21.43 -14.81
CA SER A 7 20.60 -20.55 -13.90
C SER A 7 20.31 -19.08 -14.17
N ILE A 8 20.14 -18.68 -15.44
CA ILE A 8 19.83 -17.29 -15.80
C ILE A 8 18.44 -16.92 -15.31
N VAL A 9 17.45 -17.79 -15.56
CA VAL A 9 16.07 -17.58 -15.10
C VAL A 9 16.02 -17.54 -13.59
N ASP A 10 16.67 -18.50 -12.94
CA ASP A 10 16.72 -18.55 -11.47
C ASP A 10 17.39 -17.33 -10.88
N PHE A 11 18.48 -16.88 -11.48
CA PHE A 11 19.18 -15.68 -11.02
C PHE A 11 18.29 -14.46 -11.14
N TYR A 12 17.58 -14.31 -12.26
CA TYR A 12 16.65 -13.21 -12.46
C TYR A 12 15.55 -13.23 -11.42
N ASN A 13 14.94 -14.40 -11.21
CA ASN A 13 13.85 -14.57 -10.23
C ASN A 13 14.34 -14.33 -8.80
N ALA A 14 15.54 -14.80 -8.49
CA ALA A 14 16.17 -14.57 -7.18
C ALA A 14 16.43 -13.09 -6.95
N GLN A 15 16.94 -12.38 -7.97
CA GLN A 15 17.18 -10.93 -7.87
C GLN A 15 15.88 -10.18 -7.66
N LYS A 16 14.85 -10.54 -8.39
CA LYS A 16 13.53 -9.91 -8.24
C LYS A 16 12.98 -10.15 -6.83
N SER A 17 13.07 -11.37 -6.32
CA SER A 17 12.64 -11.71 -4.97
C SER A 17 13.48 -11.00 -3.91
N ASN A 18 14.80 -10.93 -4.11
CA ASN A 18 15.71 -10.25 -3.19
C ASN A 18 15.42 -8.76 -3.12
N LEU A 19 15.14 -8.12 -4.25
CA LEU A 19 14.77 -6.70 -4.29
C LEU A 19 13.48 -6.45 -3.51
N LYS A 20 12.50 -7.34 -3.68
CA LYS A 20 11.25 -7.25 -2.95
C LYS A 20 11.48 -7.42 -1.44
N MET A 21 12.31 -8.39 -1.05
CA MET A 21 12.65 -8.60 0.36
C MET A 21 13.42 -7.42 0.95
N LEU A 22 14.38 -6.86 0.21
CA LEU A 22 15.13 -5.69 0.65
C LEU A 22 14.20 -4.50 0.85
N ARG A 23 13.29 -4.28 -0.08
CA ARG A 23 12.29 -3.21 0.03
C ARG A 23 11.45 -3.39 1.28
N ARG A 24 10.95 -4.61 1.52
CA ARG A 24 10.16 -4.92 2.71
C ARG A 24 10.97 -4.75 3.99
N THR A 25 12.23 -5.14 3.98
CA THR A 25 13.12 -4.98 5.14
C THR A 25 13.34 -3.50 5.45
N LEU A 26 13.54 -2.67 4.43
CA LEU A 26 13.69 -1.23 4.60
C LEU A 26 12.42 -0.59 5.15
N ILE A 27 11.26 -1.00 4.64
CA ILE A 27 9.98 -0.53 5.15
C ILE A 27 9.83 -0.91 6.61
N LYS A 28 10.11 -2.15 6.97
CA LYS A 28 10.03 -2.62 8.35
C LYS A 28 10.95 -1.83 9.26
N ALA A 29 12.20 -1.62 8.84
CA ALA A 29 13.16 -0.84 9.63
C ALA A 29 12.65 0.58 9.86
N ASN A 30 12.12 1.21 8.82
CA ASN A 30 11.57 2.56 8.90
C ASN A 30 10.36 2.60 9.85
N LEU A 31 9.47 1.60 9.77
CA LEU A 31 8.30 1.52 10.63
C LEU A 31 8.67 1.36 12.11
N LEU A 32 9.77 0.65 12.38
CA LEU A 32 10.20 0.38 13.76
C LEU A 32 11.03 1.50 14.35
N THR A 33 11.77 2.25 13.54
CA THR A 33 12.71 3.26 14.03
C THR A 33 12.24 4.69 13.82
N GLU A 34 11.11 4.88 13.17
CA GLU A 34 10.60 6.22 12.93
C GLU A 34 10.25 6.90 14.25
N ASP A 35 10.97 7.97 14.54
CA ASP A 35 10.73 8.79 15.72
C ASP A 35 9.93 10.01 15.29
N VAL A 36 8.67 10.02 15.65
CA VAL A 36 7.76 11.05 15.18
C VAL A 36 7.23 11.85 16.35
N THR A 37 7.77 13.04 16.50
CA THR A 37 7.41 13.93 17.61
C THR A 37 6.33 14.93 17.24
N SER A 38 6.08 15.15 15.94
CA SER A 38 5.21 16.24 15.48
C SER A 38 3.90 15.78 14.84
N LEU A 39 3.67 14.47 14.69
CA LEU A 39 2.47 13.94 14.06
C LEU A 39 1.64 13.15 15.06
N THR A 40 0.32 13.13 14.83
CA THR A 40 -0.58 12.27 15.60
C THR A 40 -0.31 10.81 15.26
N SER A 41 -0.72 9.90 16.15
CA SER A 41 -0.56 8.46 15.90
C SER A 41 -1.31 8.03 14.65
N GLU A 42 -2.48 8.62 14.37
CA GLU A 42 -3.25 8.33 13.14
C GLU A 42 -2.49 8.75 11.89
N LYS A 43 -1.83 9.91 11.91
CA LYS A 43 -1.06 10.38 10.75
C LYS A 43 0.19 9.55 10.53
N ILE A 44 0.83 9.12 11.62
CA ILE A 44 1.97 8.21 11.53
C ILE A 44 1.54 6.89 10.91
N SER A 45 0.44 6.33 11.38
CA SER A 45 -0.10 5.09 10.82
C SER A 45 -0.48 5.24 9.36
N ALA A 46 -1.08 6.38 8.99
CA ALA A 46 -1.43 6.67 7.61
C ALA A 46 -0.22 6.65 6.69
N LYS A 47 0.88 7.29 7.10
CA LYS A 47 2.12 7.29 6.32
C LYS A 47 2.67 5.88 6.14
N LYS A 48 2.67 5.09 7.20
CA LYS A 48 3.14 3.70 7.16
C LYS A 48 2.28 2.86 6.23
N LEU A 49 0.96 3.03 6.30
CA LEU A 49 0.02 2.32 5.43
C LEU A 49 0.23 2.70 3.97
N ILE A 50 0.45 3.98 3.68
CA ILE A 50 0.74 4.43 2.31
C ILE A 50 2.01 3.75 1.77
N ILE A 51 3.06 3.68 2.59
CA ILE A 51 4.31 3.02 2.19
C ILE A 51 4.06 1.55 1.82
N LEU A 52 3.28 0.84 2.64
CA LEU A 52 2.94 -0.56 2.37
C LEU A 52 2.12 -0.71 1.08
N ILE A 53 1.15 0.16 0.89
CA ILE A 53 0.29 0.13 -0.30
C ILE A 53 1.13 0.39 -1.55
N GLU A 54 2.00 1.38 -1.49
CA GLU A 54 2.88 1.71 -2.62
C GLU A 54 3.84 0.56 -2.94
N ASP A 55 4.30 -0.16 -1.92
CA ASP A 55 5.14 -1.32 -2.14
C ASP A 55 4.38 -2.46 -2.81
N VAL A 56 3.17 -2.75 -2.35
CA VAL A 56 2.35 -3.84 -2.89
C VAL A 56 1.95 -3.57 -4.34
N PHE A 57 1.58 -2.34 -4.66
CA PHE A 57 1.16 -1.95 -6.01
C PHE A 57 2.31 -1.45 -6.88
N GLU A 58 3.51 -1.30 -6.30
CA GLU A 58 4.72 -0.85 -7.00
C GLU A 58 4.51 0.47 -7.75
N THR A 59 3.82 1.40 -7.11
CA THR A 59 3.55 2.72 -7.68
C THR A 59 3.32 3.73 -6.56
N SER A 60 3.35 5.03 -6.89
CA SER A 60 3.02 6.09 -5.96
C SER A 60 1.52 6.37 -6.01
N VAL A 61 0.87 6.46 -4.85
CA VAL A 61 -0.57 6.77 -4.78
C VAL A 61 -0.86 8.23 -5.13
N THR A 62 0.12 9.11 -4.99
CA THR A 62 -0.03 10.54 -5.26
C THR A 62 0.42 10.95 -6.66
N ALA A 63 0.90 10.01 -7.46
CA ALA A 63 1.32 10.31 -8.82
C ALA A 63 0.16 10.90 -9.63
N THR A 64 0.47 11.89 -10.46
CA THR A 64 -0.54 12.58 -11.25
C THR A 64 -0.89 11.87 -12.54
N ASN A 65 -0.17 10.80 -12.88
CA ASN A 65 -0.46 10.03 -14.08
C ASN A 65 -1.77 9.27 -13.94
N ARG A 66 -2.31 8.81 -15.06
CA ARG A 66 -3.55 8.03 -15.10
C ARG A 66 -3.29 6.56 -15.36
N GLN A 67 -2.09 6.08 -15.06
CA GLN A 67 -1.79 4.67 -15.20
C GLN A 67 -2.72 3.87 -14.30
N GLN A 68 -3.19 2.74 -14.84
CA GLN A 68 -4.16 1.91 -14.18
C GLN A 68 -3.68 1.45 -12.79
N ASN A 69 -2.40 1.10 -12.69
CA ASN A 69 -1.83 0.64 -11.43
C ASN A 69 -1.88 1.73 -10.35
N THR A 70 -1.61 2.98 -10.73
CA THR A 70 -1.71 4.13 -9.81
C THR A 70 -3.14 4.34 -9.35
N VAL A 71 -4.10 4.20 -10.26
CA VAL A 71 -5.52 4.34 -9.93
C VAL A 71 -5.95 3.26 -8.96
N PHE A 72 -5.56 2.02 -9.20
CA PHE A 72 -5.85 0.91 -8.29
C PHE A 72 -5.24 1.11 -6.91
N ALA A 73 -3.99 1.57 -6.86
CA ALA A 73 -3.30 1.85 -5.60
C ALA A 73 -4.00 2.95 -4.81
N ARG A 74 -4.43 4.00 -5.49
CA ARG A 74 -5.14 5.11 -4.84
C ARG A 74 -6.48 4.67 -4.24
N LYS A 75 -7.22 3.83 -4.97
CA LYS A 75 -8.47 3.27 -4.46
C LYS A 75 -8.22 2.39 -3.24
N ALA A 76 -7.19 1.55 -3.29
CA ALA A 76 -6.79 0.73 -2.16
C ALA A 76 -6.40 1.58 -0.96
N ALA A 77 -5.65 2.65 -1.19
CA ALA A 77 -5.23 3.57 -0.12
C ALA A 77 -6.43 4.20 0.56
N ALA A 78 -7.40 4.67 -0.21
CA ALA A 78 -8.63 5.25 0.35
C ALA A 78 -9.35 4.22 1.23
N TYR A 79 -9.51 3.00 0.74
CA TYR A 79 -10.18 1.92 1.45
C TYR A 79 -9.44 1.56 2.75
N ILE A 80 -8.14 1.36 2.67
CA ILE A 80 -7.32 0.97 3.83
C ILE A 80 -7.30 2.08 4.88
N LEU A 81 -7.08 3.31 4.47
CA LEU A 81 -7.04 4.43 5.43
C LEU A 81 -8.39 4.62 6.11
N LYS A 82 -9.49 4.48 5.37
CA LYS A 82 -10.82 4.62 5.97
C LYS A 82 -11.09 3.53 7.00
N ASN A 83 -10.68 2.30 6.73
CA ASN A 83 -10.99 1.17 7.60
C ASN A 83 -10.02 0.99 8.76
N HIS A 84 -8.78 1.46 8.61
CA HIS A 84 -7.72 1.20 9.59
C HIS A 84 -7.22 2.44 10.33
N THR A 85 -7.77 3.62 10.04
CA THR A 85 -7.41 4.85 10.76
C THR A 85 -8.67 5.60 11.15
N ARG A 86 -8.46 6.61 12.01
CA ARG A 86 -9.54 7.52 12.42
C ARG A 86 -9.47 8.85 11.68
N LEU A 87 -8.74 8.88 10.57
CA LEU A 87 -8.63 10.10 9.78
C LEU A 87 -9.98 10.49 9.18
N SER A 88 -10.22 11.79 9.10
CA SER A 88 -11.38 12.30 8.39
C SER A 88 -11.21 12.08 6.89
N LEU A 89 -12.31 12.13 6.16
CA LEU A 89 -12.26 12.00 4.70
C LEU A 89 -11.39 13.09 4.07
N SER A 90 -11.43 14.30 4.63
CA SER A 90 -10.58 15.39 4.15
C SER A 90 -9.10 15.13 4.36
N GLU A 91 -8.75 14.53 5.50
CA GLU A 91 -7.36 14.14 5.77
C GLU A 91 -6.91 13.01 4.86
N ILE A 92 -7.77 12.03 4.64
CA ILE A 92 -7.47 10.93 3.69
C ILE A 92 -7.23 11.50 2.29
N ALA A 93 -8.07 12.46 1.87
CA ALA A 93 -7.91 13.09 0.55
C ALA A 93 -6.50 13.68 0.38
N LYS A 94 -5.98 14.32 1.42
CA LYS A 94 -4.62 14.87 1.39
C LYS A 94 -3.56 13.79 1.25
N PHE A 95 -3.72 12.68 1.97
CA PHE A 95 -2.75 11.58 1.93
C PHE A 95 -2.71 10.88 0.58
N ILE A 96 -3.84 10.74 -0.08
CA ILE A 96 -3.89 10.04 -1.38
C ILE A 96 -3.83 10.99 -2.57
N GLY A 97 -3.70 12.29 -2.31
CA GLY A 97 -3.51 13.28 -3.37
C GLY A 97 -4.74 13.54 -4.22
N VAL A 98 -5.94 13.43 -3.63
CA VAL A 98 -7.18 13.77 -4.34
C VAL A 98 -7.75 15.08 -3.81
N LYS A 99 -8.66 15.65 -4.57
CA LYS A 99 -9.12 17.01 -4.36
C LYS A 99 -10.04 17.18 -3.14
N ASP A 100 -10.97 16.26 -2.94
CA ASP A 100 -11.98 16.42 -1.90
C ASP A 100 -12.47 15.08 -1.35
N HIS A 101 -13.29 15.18 -0.30
CA HIS A 101 -13.82 13.99 0.40
C HIS A 101 -14.78 13.18 -0.48
N THR A 102 -15.47 13.79 -1.42
CA THR A 102 -16.36 13.07 -2.34
C THR A 102 -15.57 12.08 -3.19
N THR A 103 -14.39 12.49 -3.65
CA THR A 103 -13.49 11.62 -4.40
C THR A 103 -13.00 10.44 -3.52
N VAL A 104 -12.75 10.70 -2.23
CA VAL A 104 -12.39 9.63 -1.29
C VAL A 104 -13.51 8.59 -1.20
N ILE A 105 -14.75 9.05 -1.02
CA ILE A 105 -15.92 8.17 -0.92
C ILE A 105 -16.04 7.30 -2.19
N TYR A 106 -15.88 7.93 -3.35
CA TYR A 106 -15.92 7.22 -4.64
C TYR A 106 -14.81 6.16 -4.71
N ASN A 107 -13.59 6.50 -4.29
CA ASN A 107 -12.47 5.57 -4.31
C ASN A 107 -12.70 4.39 -3.35
N VAL A 108 -13.24 4.63 -2.17
CA VAL A 108 -13.57 3.57 -1.21
C VAL A 108 -14.60 2.62 -1.82
N LYS A 109 -15.66 3.16 -2.39
CA LYS A 109 -16.72 2.36 -3.01
C LYS A 109 -16.18 1.52 -4.16
N THR A 110 -15.40 2.12 -5.06
CA THR A 110 -14.85 1.40 -6.20
C THR A 110 -13.81 0.37 -5.79
N ALA A 111 -13.06 0.61 -4.72
CA ALA A 111 -12.18 -0.41 -4.16
C ALA A 111 -12.97 -1.62 -3.67
N SER A 112 -14.07 -1.39 -2.94
CA SER A 112 -14.94 -2.47 -2.48
C SER A 112 -15.51 -3.27 -3.64
N ASP A 113 -15.95 -2.58 -4.69
CA ASP A 113 -16.47 -3.23 -5.89
C ASP A 113 -15.39 -4.09 -6.56
N LEU A 114 -14.17 -3.58 -6.66
CA LEU A 114 -13.05 -4.32 -7.23
C LEU A 114 -12.70 -5.54 -6.40
N MET A 115 -12.75 -5.44 -5.08
CA MET A 115 -12.50 -6.58 -4.19
C MET A 115 -13.54 -7.67 -4.39
N PHE A 116 -14.77 -7.28 -4.69
CA PHE A 116 -15.84 -8.24 -4.94
C PHE A 116 -15.68 -8.93 -6.29
N THR A 117 -15.30 -8.19 -7.34
CA THR A 117 -15.27 -8.69 -8.70
C THR A 117 -13.91 -9.25 -9.13
N GLU A 118 -12.81 -8.79 -8.53
CA GLU A 118 -11.46 -9.11 -8.98
C GLU A 118 -10.66 -9.79 -7.87
N GLU A 119 -10.40 -11.08 -8.04
CA GLU A 119 -9.66 -11.86 -7.05
C GLU A 119 -8.25 -11.30 -6.81
N TRP A 120 -7.57 -10.89 -7.87
CA TRP A 120 -6.20 -10.36 -7.74
C TRP A 120 -6.18 -9.09 -6.87
N TYR A 121 -7.20 -8.25 -6.97
CA TYR A 121 -7.29 -7.03 -6.19
C TYR A 121 -7.56 -7.36 -4.71
N ARG A 122 -8.50 -8.26 -4.49
CA ARG A 122 -8.80 -8.75 -3.14
C ARG A 122 -7.57 -9.35 -2.47
N ASN A 123 -6.76 -10.10 -3.23
CA ASN A 123 -5.54 -10.70 -2.71
C ASN A 123 -4.51 -9.64 -2.34
N LYS A 124 -4.39 -8.57 -3.12
CA LYS A 124 -3.48 -7.46 -2.78
C LYS A 124 -3.92 -6.74 -1.52
N ILE A 125 -5.19 -6.49 -1.36
CA ILE A 125 -5.73 -5.88 -0.13
C ILE A 125 -5.46 -6.78 1.07
N ALA A 126 -5.69 -8.09 0.93
CA ALA A 126 -5.42 -9.06 2.00
C ALA A 126 -3.93 -9.05 2.38
N GLU A 127 -3.03 -8.97 1.40
CA GLU A 127 -1.59 -8.88 1.66
C GLU A 127 -1.26 -7.64 2.48
N ILE A 128 -1.85 -6.50 2.14
CA ILE A 128 -1.66 -5.25 2.89
C ILE A 128 -2.16 -5.41 4.32
N GLU A 129 -3.34 -5.99 4.50
CA GLU A 129 -3.93 -6.16 5.84
C GLU A 129 -3.11 -7.12 6.70
N ASP A 130 -2.52 -8.16 6.10
CA ASP A 130 -1.61 -9.07 6.81
C ASP A 130 -0.36 -8.33 7.27
N GLU A 131 0.20 -7.47 6.43
CA GLU A 131 1.38 -6.69 6.79
C GLU A 131 1.08 -5.68 7.91
N ILE A 132 -0.13 -5.15 7.95
CA ILE A 132 -0.56 -4.27 9.04
C ILE A 132 -0.44 -5.03 10.38
N LYS A 133 -0.88 -6.26 10.40
CA LYS A 133 -0.77 -7.10 11.60
C LYS A 133 0.68 -7.44 11.93
N ASN A 134 1.47 -7.81 10.92
CA ASN A 134 2.85 -8.23 11.10
C ASN A 134 3.73 -7.11 11.64
N TYR A 135 3.51 -5.89 11.20
CA TYR A 135 4.28 -4.73 11.64
C TYR A 135 3.67 -4.02 12.83
N ASN A 136 2.57 -4.54 13.36
CA ASN A 136 1.87 -3.96 14.50
C ASN A 136 1.53 -2.49 14.28
N ILE A 137 1.06 -2.17 13.07
CA ILE A 137 0.64 -0.81 12.74
C ILE A 137 -0.69 -0.54 13.43
N PHE A 138 -0.83 0.67 13.98
CA PHE A 138 -2.07 1.09 14.63
C PHE A 138 -3.25 0.91 13.69
N THR A 139 -4.32 0.31 14.19
CA THR A 139 -5.56 0.14 13.44
C THR A 139 -6.73 0.65 14.27
N LYS A 140 -7.78 1.01 13.55
CA LYS A 140 -9.05 1.44 14.15
C LYS A 140 -9.79 0.20 14.68
N ASN A 141 -9.98 0.15 15.95
CA ASN A 141 -10.78 -0.92 16.58
C ASN A 141 -11.90 -0.31 17.40
#